data_303d7c4351f2d93119a07087b42ef36e
#
_entry.id   303d7c4351f2d93119a07087b42ef36e
#
_cell.length_a   1.000
_cell.length_b   1.000
_cell.length_c   1.000
_cell.angle_alpha   90.00
_cell.angle_beta   90.00
_cell.angle_gamma   90.00
#
_symmetry.space_group_name_H-M   'P 1'
#
loop_
_entity.id
_entity.type
_entity.pdbx_description
1 polymer ?
#
loop_
_entity_poly.entity_id
_entity_poly.type
_entity_poly.pdbx_seq_one_letter_code
_entity_poly.pdbx_strand_id
1 'polypeptide(L)'
;MTILDSAWCDDRARPAPARRPIDSVVVVVPVHNERRRLPACLTALDAAAAAVPQRVRVVVVLDACDDGSAELVGDHMSRVRIDAQNVGAARRAGFASLRELPDPAATWFATTDADSAVPSHWLRAHLAAADGGADAYVGTVTPTDFDEWPSGTAERYFAGYDDTPGHRHVHGANLGIRASVYTAVGGFAPLPAHEDVDLVSRLTDGSRSRCDGPVEICWDAGAPVRTSTRRTGRVAEGFWTHLRDLSGNRR
;
A
#
# COMPACT_ATOMS: atom_id res chain seq x y z
N MET A 1 26.36 57.91 -15.00
CA MET A 1 24.95 57.43 -14.91
C MET A 1 24.94 56.10 -15.70
N THR A 2 25.27 55.02 -14.99
CA THR A 2 25.48 53.70 -15.53
C THR A 2 24.23 52.88 -15.21
N ILE A 3 23.57 52.46 -16.28
CA ILE A 3 22.36 51.63 -16.20
C ILE A 3 22.83 50.17 -15.96
N LEU A 4 22.47 49.59 -14.81
CA LEU A 4 22.66 48.20 -14.51
C LEU A 4 21.53 47.40 -15.18
N ASP A 5 21.90 46.63 -16.20
CA ASP A 5 21.05 45.63 -16.82
C ASP A 5 20.71 44.54 -15.79
N SER A 6 19.45 44.47 -15.38
CA SER A 6 18.91 43.36 -14.59
C SER A 6 18.63 42.19 -15.51
N ALA A 7 19.59 41.27 -15.59
CA ALA A 7 19.36 39.95 -16.17
C ALA A 7 18.36 39.21 -15.25
N TRP A 8 17.11 39.14 -15.67
CA TRP A 8 16.09 38.23 -15.11
C TRP A 8 16.53 36.80 -15.48
N CYS A 9 17.00 36.03 -14.50
CA CYS A 9 17.09 34.59 -14.62
C CYS A 9 15.67 34.05 -14.83
N ASP A 10 15.38 33.64 -16.06
CA ASP A 10 14.18 32.88 -16.43
C ASP A 10 14.34 31.48 -15.81
N ASP A 11 13.91 31.35 -14.55
CA ASP A 11 13.87 30.06 -13.84
C ASP A 11 12.68 29.24 -14.37
N ARG A 12 12.76 28.89 -15.67
CA ARG A 12 11.89 27.87 -16.23
C ARG A 12 12.28 26.57 -15.58
N ALA A 13 11.46 26.15 -14.60
CA ALA A 13 11.56 24.87 -13.97
C ALA A 13 11.84 23.80 -15.06
N ARG A 14 12.99 23.18 -14.98
CA ARG A 14 13.39 22.09 -15.84
C ARG A 14 12.30 21.03 -15.76
N PRO A 15 11.66 20.62 -16.87
CA PRO A 15 10.62 19.59 -16.77
C PRO A 15 11.21 18.37 -16.06
N ALA A 16 10.52 17.88 -15.06
CA ALA A 16 10.93 16.68 -14.35
C ALA A 16 11.18 15.57 -15.39
N PRO A 17 12.24 14.78 -15.24
CA PRO A 17 12.55 13.72 -16.19
C PRO A 17 11.33 12.81 -16.32
N ALA A 18 10.94 12.51 -17.56
CA ALA A 18 9.79 11.65 -17.83
C ALA A 18 9.96 10.32 -17.11
N ARG A 19 8.98 9.96 -16.26
CA ARG A 19 8.98 8.68 -15.54
C ARG A 19 8.95 7.53 -16.53
N ARG A 20 9.67 6.46 -16.25
CA ARG A 20 9.61 5.26 -17.09
C ARG A 20 8.23 4.60 -16.95
N PRO A 21 7.62 4.14 -18.06
CA PRO A 21 6.40 3.31 -18.00
C PRO A 21 6.63 2.09 -17.10
N ILE A 22 5.55 1.63 -16.47
CA ILE A 22 5.61 0.43 -15.62
C ILE A 22 5.42 -0.82 -16.50
N ASP A 23 6.40 -1.71 -16.47
CA ASP A 23 6.40 -2.98 -17.21
C ASP A 23 6.00 -4.17 -16.33
N SER A 24 6.23 -4.06 -15.03
CA SER A 24 5.94 -5.13 -14.08
C SER A 24 5.39 -4.62 -12.76
N VAL A 25 4.55 -5.44 -12.13
CA VAL A 25 3.95 -5.18 -10.82
C VAL A 25 4.28 -6.33 -9.88
N VAL A 26 4.65 -6.00 -8.65
CA VAL A 26 4.82 -6.96 -7.57
C VAL A 26 3.84 -6.61 -6.46
N VAL A 27 2.97 -7.55 -6.14
CA VAL A 27 2.01 -7.41 -5.05
C VAL A 27 2.47 -8.24 -3.87
N VAL A 28 2.63 -7.64 -2.70
CA VAL A 28 2.99 -8.34 -1.45
C VAL A 28 1.79 -8.39 -0.51
N VAL A 29 1.50 -9.59 -0.02
CA VAL A 29 0.43 -9.85 0.95
C VAL A 29 1.05 -10.46 2.22
N PRO A 30 1.12 -9.70 3.33
CA PRO A 30 1.53 -10.25 4.62
C PRO A 30 0.41 -11.11 5.21
N VAL A 31 0.72 -12.34 5.60
CA VAL A 31 -0.23 -13.31 6.15
C VAL A 31 0.26 -13.83 7.49
N HIS A 32 -0.60 -13.77 8.51
CA HIS A 32 -0.40 -14.48 9.77
C HIS A 32 -1.75 -15.03 10.24
N ASN A 33 -1.96 -16.32 10.08
CA ASN A 33 -3.18 -17.01 10.54
C ASN A 33 -4.48 -16.41 9.98
N GLU A 34 -4.58 -16.35 8.63
CA GLU A 34 -5.72 -15.79 7.91
C GLU A 34 -6.49 -16.84 7.07
N ARG A 35 -6.45 -18.11 7.46
CA ARG A 35 -7.07 -19.21 6.71
C ARG A 35 -8.49 -18.91 6.25
N ARG A 36 -9.28 -18.20 7.06
CA ARG A 36 -10.69 -17.93 6.74
C ARG A 36 -10.88 -16.83 5.69
N ARG A 37 -10.00 -15.83 5.63
CA ARG A 37 -10.15 -14.63 4.79
C ARG A 37 -9.24 -14.62 3.57
N LEU A 38 -8.10 -15.27 3.66
CA LEU A 38 -7.09 -15.33 2.60
C LEU A 38 -7.66 -15.77 1.24
N PRO A 39 -8.60 -16.76 1.12
CA PRO A 39 -9.12 -17.15 -0.18
C PRO A 39 -9.80 -16.01 -0.94
N ALA A 40 -10.58 -15.17 -0.26
CA ALA A 40 -11.23 -14.01 -0.89
C ALA A 40 -10.21 -12.96 -1.35
N CYS A 41 -9.16 -12.73 -0.56
CA CYS A 41 -8.05 -11.85 -0.92
C CYS A 41 -7.34 -12.35 -2.19
N LEU A 42 -6.94 -13.63 -2.23
CA LEU A 42 -6.22 -14.20 -3.37
C LEU A 42 -7.07 -14.19 -4.65
N THR A 43 -8.37 -14.54 -4.54
CA THR A 43 -9.30 -14.46 -5.68
C THR A 43 -9.43 -13.02 -6.23
N ALA A 44 -9.50 -12.03 -5.34
CA ALA A 44 -9.57 -10.63 -5.72
C ALA A 44 -8.29 -10.16 -6.41
N LEU A 45 -7.13 -10.61 -5.95
CA LEU A 45 -5.84 -10.32 -6.56
C LEU A 45 -5.68 -10.96 -7.94
N ASP A 46 -6.14 -12.20 -8.14
CA ASP A 46 -6.15 -12.84 -9.46
C ASP A 46 -7.00 -12.03 -10.46
N ALA A 47 -8.17 -11.57 -10.03
CA ALA A 47 -9.03 -10.72 -10.86
C ALA A 47 -8.36 -9.37 -11.21
N ALA A 48 -7.70 -8.74 -10.25
CA ALA A 48 -6.98 -7.49 -10.47
C ALA A 48 -5.75 -7.68 -11.38
N ALA A 49 -5.03 -8.79 -11.22
CA ALA A 49 -3.88 -9.14 -12.07
C ALA A 49 -4.29 -9.41 -13.52
N ALA A 50 -5.40 -10.11 -13.73
CA ALA A 50 -5.95 -10.37 -15.06
C ALA A 50 -6.46 -9.10 -15.78
N ALA A 51 -6.68 -8.01 -15.06
CA ALA A 51 -7.22 -6.76 -15.60
C ALA A 51 -6.15 -5.82 -16.20
N VAL A 52 -4.86 -6.17 -16.11
CA VAL A 52 -3.74 -5.33 -16.60
C VAL A 52 -2.82 -6.14 -17.52
N PRO A 53 -2.21 -5.51 -18.55
CA PRO A 53 -1.30 -6.18 -19.46
C PRO A 53 0.10 -6.41 -18.87
N GLN A 54 0.45 -5.70 -17.81
CA GLN A 54 1.75 -5.80 -17.15
C GLN A 54 1.93 -7.18 -16.52
N ARG A 55 3.18 -7.63 -16.43
CA ARG A 55 3.50 -8.84 -15.69
C ARG A 55 3.25 -8.62 -14.20
N VAL A 56 2.28 -9.32 -13.62
CA VAL A 56 1.98 -9.25 -12.19
C VAL A 56 2.55 -10.47 -11.47
N ARG A 57 3.27 -10.25 -10.38
CA ARG A 57 3.74 -11.27 -9.46
C ARG A 57 3.15 -11.04 -8.08
N VAL A 58 2.39 -12.00 -7.57
CA VAL A 58 1.87 -11.98 -6.20
C VAL A 58 2.82 -12.77 -5.31
N VAL A 59 3.26 -12.15 -4.21
CA VAL A 59 4.14 -12.74 -3.18
C VAL A 59 3.37 -12.78 -1.87
N VAL A 60 3.04 -13.97 -1.42
CA VAL A 60 2.38 -14.21 -0.13
C VAL A 60 3.45 -14.48 0.92
N VAL A 61 3.52 -13.62 1.93
CA VAL A 61 4.49 -13.75 3.01
C VAL A 61 3.81 -14.35 4.24
N LEU A 62 4.10 -15.62 4.50
CA LEU A 62 3.57 -16.39 5.61
C LEU A 62 4.45 -16.13 6.84
N ASP A 63 3.96 -15.30 7.75
CA ASP A 63 4.68 -14.89 8.97
C ASP A 63 4.15 -15.67 10.16
N ALA A 64 4.91 -16.65 10.64
CA ALA A 64 4.55 -17.51 11.77
C ALA A 64 3.15 -18.14 11.65
N CYS A 65 2.76 -18.63 10.45
CA CYS A 65 1.47 -19.25 10.21
C CYS A 65 1.46 -20.71 10.66
N ASP A 66 0.43 -21.11 11.42
CA ASP A 66 0.18 -22.47 11.90
C ASP A 66 -1.27 -22.97 11.68
N ASP A 67 -2.12 -22.13 11.05
CA ASP A 67 -3.56 -22.41 10.85
C ASP A 67 -3.92 -23.05 9.52
N GLY A 68 -2.94 -23.39 8.69
CA GLY A 68 -3.16 -23.91 7.34
C GLY A 68 -3.38 -22.83 6.27
N SER A 69 -3.05 -21.56 6.54
CA SER A 69 -3.06 -20.50 5.52
C SER A 69 -2.11 -20.79 4.35
N ALA A 70 -1.01 -21.51 4.63
CA ALA A 70 0.01 -21.84 3.61
C ALA A 70 -0.50 -22.73 2.49
N GLU A 71 -1.42 -23.65 2.78
CA GLU A 71 -2.01 -24.60 1.83
C GLU A 71 -2.98 -23.93 0.86
N LEU A 72 -3.46 -22.72 1.19
CA LEU A 72 -4.41 -21.98 0.36
C LEU A 72 -3.74 -21.17 -0.76
N VAL A 73 -2.42 -20.98 -0.68
CA VAL A 73 -1.68 -20.22 -1.69
C VAL A 73 -1.48 -21.06 -2.94
N GLY A 74 -1.99 -20.60 -4.08
CA GLY A 74 -1.86 -21.29 -5.37
C GLY A 74 -0.41 -21.34 -5.88
N ASP A 75 -0.08 -22.33 -6.71
CA ASP A 75 1.29 -22.54 -7.21
C ASP A 75 1.77 -21.44 -8.17
N HIS A 76 0.85 -20.64 -8.73
CA HIS A 76 1.15 -19.48 -9.57
C HIS A 76 1.60 -18.27 -8.75
N MET A 77 1.45 -18.29 -7.42
CA MET A 77 1.89 -17.26 -6.51
C MET A 77 3.19 -17.65 -5.80
N SER A 78 4.04 -16.68 -5.52
CA SER A 78 5.27 -16.90 -4.76
C SER A 78 4.97 -16.98 -3.26
N ARG A 79 5.63 -17.91 -2.55
CA ARG A 79 5.51 -18.05 -1.09
C ARG A 79 6.84 -17.69 -0.42
N VAL A 80 6.78 -16.86 0.58
CA VAL A 80 7.91 -16.52 1.47
C VAL A 80 7.50 -16.90 2.89
N ARG A 81 8.37 -17.56 3.64
CA ARG A 81 8.12 -17.90 5.04
C ARG A 81 9.08 -17.12 5.94
N ILE A 82 8.54 -16.50 6.96
CA ILE A 82 9.29 -15.81 8.02
C ILE A 82 8.68 -16.14 9.39
N ASP A 83 9.37 -15.77 10.45
CA ASP A 83 8.90 -15.90 11.83
C ASP A 83 9.24 -14.59 12.58
N ALA A 84 8.63 -13.49 12.11
CA ALA A 84 8.87 -12.15 12.65
C ALA A 84 7.70 -11.63 13.49
N GLN A 85 6.49 -12.14 13.24
CA GLN A 85 5.24 -11.66 13.84
C GLN A 85 5.08 -10.13 13.71
N ASN A 86 5.51 -9.62 12.54
CA ASN A 86 5.58 -8.19 12.29
C ASN A 86 5.21 -7.88 10.84
N VAL A 87 4.16 -7.09 10.63
CA VAL A 87 3.62 -6.80 9.31
C VAL A 87 4.59 -6.01 8.43
N GLY A 88 5.33 -5.04 9.00
CA GLY A 88 6.35 -4.29 8.27
C GLY A 88 7.52 -5.18 7.83
N ALA A 89 7.97 -6.08 8.70
CA ALA A 89 8.98 -7.09 8.36
C ALA A 89 8.48 -8.03 7.26
N ALA A 90 7.22 -8.46 7.33
CA ALA A 90 6.62 -9.32 6.30
C ALA A 90 6.54 -8.62 4.94
N ARG A 91 6.05 -7.36 4.87
CA ARG A 91 6.05 -6.59 3.62
C ARG A 91 7.46 -6.40 3.07
N ARG A 92 8.42 -6.04 3.93
CA ARG A 92 9.83 -5.90 3.55
C ARG A 92 10.41 -7.20 3.00
N ALA A 93 10.18 -8.34 3.67
CA ALA A 93 10.65 -9.65 3.22
C ALA A 93 10.06 -10.05 1.87
N GLY A 94 8.77 -9.74 1.63
CA GLY A 94 8.12 -9.99 0.36
C GLY A 94 8.78 -9.24 -0.79
N PHE A 95 9.01 -7.95 -0.66
CA PHE A 95 9.69 -7.16 -1.70
C PHE A 95 11.17 -7.55 -1.85
N ALA A 96 11.86 -7.89 -0.76
CA ALA A 96 13.25 -8.33 -0.79
C ALA A 96 13.44 -9.75 -1.36
N SER A 97 12.39 -10.56 -1.43
CA SER A 97 12.46 -11.94 -1.96
C SER A 97 12.71 -12.02 -3.47
N LEU A 98 12.57 -10.91 -4.15
CA LEU A 98 12.79 -10.79 -5.60
C LEU A 98 14.29 -10.71 -5.86
N ARG A 99 14.87 -11.85 -6.23
CA ARG A 99 16.32 -11.95 -6.51
C ARG A 99 16.78 -11.08 -7.68
N GLU A 100 15.87 -10.81 -8.61
CA GLU A 100 16.12 -9.99 -9.79
C GLU A 100 14.90 -9.11 -10.05
N LEU A 101 15.04 -7.81 -9.83
CA LEU A 101 14.16 -6.80 -10.41
C LEU A 101 14.80 -6.35 -11.72
N PRO A 102 14.20 -6.63 -12.88
CA PRO A 102 14.79 -6.28 -14.17
C PRO A 102 15.09 -4.79 -14.29
N ASP A 103 14.17 -3.95 -13.83
CA ASP A 103 14.29 -2.51 -13.76
C ASP A 103 13.46 -1.92 -12.62
N PRO A 104 14.07 -1.49 -11.52
CA PRO A 104 13.34 -0.87 -10.41
C PRO A 104 12.57 0.40 -10.80
N ALA A 105 13.02 1.13 -11.83
CA ALA A 105 12.32 2.32 -12.31
C ALA A 105 11.08 1.99 -13.15
N ALA A 106 10.99 0.79 -13.73
CA ALA A 106 9.85 0.28 -14.48
C ALA A 106 9.05 -0.78 -13.69
N THR A 107 9.32 -0.96 -12.40
CA THR A 107 8.60 -1.89 -11.52
C THR A 107 7.76 -1.13 -10.50
N TRP A 108 6.50 -1.55 -10.35
CA TRP A 108 5.58 -1.05 -9.34
C TRP A 108 5.41 -2.07 -8.22
N PHE A 109 5.63 -1.66 -6.99
CA PHE A 109 5.32 -2.40 -5.78
C PHE A 109 3.94 -2.02 -5.28
N ALA A 110 3.12 -3.00 -4.94
CA ALA A 110 1.82 -2.79 -4.33
C ALA A 110 1.65 -3.73 -3.13
N THR A 111 0.85 -3.35 -2.16
CA THR A 111 0.56 -4.19 -1.00
C THR A 111 -0.90 -4.06 -0.58
N THR A 112 -1.46 -5.17 -0.14
CA THR A 112 -2.78 -5.26 0.49
C THR A 112 -2.72 -6.25 1.64
N ASP A 113 -3.76 -6.31 2.47
CA ASP A 113 -3.81 -7.19 3.63
C ASP A 113 -4.52 -8.51 3.31
N ALA A 114 -4.17 -9.58 4.01
CA ALA A 114 -4.73 -10.92 3.80
C ALA A 114 -6.22 -11.06 4.12
N ASP A 115 -6.78 -10.11 4.87
CA ASP A 115 -8.21 -10.01 5.22
C ASP A 115 -8.95 -8.94 4.41
N SER A 116 -8.33 -8.50 3.32
CA SER A 116 -8.85 -7.46 2.44
C SER A 116 -9.11 -8.00 1.03
N ALA A 117 -10.03 -7.37 0.32
CA ALA A 117 -10.37 -7.70 -1.06
C ALA A 117 -10.29 -6.45 -1.94
N VAL A 118 -9.33 -6.44 -2.84
CA VAL A 118 -9.13 -5.35 -3.81
C VAL A 118 -10.20 -5.39 -4.91
N PRO A 119 -10.66 -4.25 -5.45
CA PRO A 119 -11.54 -4.27 -6.62
C PRO A 119 -10.78 -4.71 -7.88
N SER A 120 -11.46 -5.26 -8.87
CA SER A 120 -10.83 -5.78 -10.10
C SER A 120 -10.04 -4.73 -10.89
N HIS A 121 -10.36 -3.45 -10.73
CA HIS A 121 -9.64 -2.32 -11.36
C HIS A 121 -8.51 -1.74 -10.50
N TRP A 122 -8.20 -2.34 -9.36
CA TRP A 122 -7.21 -1.85 -8.40
C TRP A 122 -5.84 -1.58 -9.02
N LEU A 123 -5.26 -2.56 -9.71
CA LEU A 123 -3.97 -2.37 -10.36
C LEU A 123 -4.04 -1.38 -11.52
N ARG A 124 -5.18 -1.26 -12.21
CA ARG A 124 -5.37 -0.21 -13.23
C ARG A 124 -5.32 1.19 -12.63
N ALA A 125 -5.91 1.40 -11.44
CA ALA A 125 -5.83 2.69 -10.74
C ALA A 125 -4.39 3.03 -10.35
N HIS A 126 -3.63 2.07 -9.80
CA HIS A 126 -2.23 2.24 -9.47
C HIS A 126 -1.38 2.60 -10.71
N LEU A 127 -1.58 1.87 -11.80
CA LEU A 127 -0.82 2.09 -13.04
C LEU A 127 -1.19 3.41 -13.73
N ALA A 128 -2.47 3.79 -13.70
CA ALA A 128 -2.91 5.09 -14.20
C ALA A 128 -2.26 6.25 -13.40
N ALA A 129 -2.14 6.12 -12.09
CA ALA A 129 -1.41 7.08 -11.26
C ALA A 129 0.08 7.15 -11.64
N ALA A 130 0.73 5.99 -11.84
CA ALA A 130 2.13 5.93 -12.28
C ALA A 130 2.34 6.54 -13.67
N ASP A 131 1.43 6.32 -14.61
CA ASP A 131 1.43 6.90 -15.95
C ASP A 131 1.18 8.43 -15.90
N GLY A 132 0.40 8.88 -14.92
CA GLY A 132 0.20 10.30 -14.59
C GLY A 132 1.40 10.96 -13.90
N GLY A 133 2.50 10.22 -13.67
CA GLY A 133 3.74 10.74 -13.09
C GLY A 133 3.89 10.49 -11.58
N ALA A 134 2.94 9.81 -10.93
CA ALA A 134 3.07 9.49 -9.51
C ALA A 134 4.18 8.45 -9.26
N ASP A 135 4.90 8.63 -8.17
CA ASP A 135 5.87 7.69 -7.62
C ASP A 135 5.26 6.78 -6.57
N ALA A 136 4.16 7.23 -5.94
CA ALA A 136 3.40 6.46 -4.98
C ALA A 136 1.89 6.67 -5.16
N TYR A 137 1.13 5.65 -4.78
CA TYR A 137 -0.33 5.63 -4.74
C TYR A 137 -0.76 5.30 -3.32
N VAL A 138 -1.60 6.14 -2.73
CA VAL A 138 -2.18 5.96 -1.41
C VAL A 138 -3.69 5.97 -1.57
N GLY A 139 -4.31 4.80 -1.38
CA GLY A 139 -5.73 4.62 -1.58
C GLY A 139 -6.52 4.50 -0.28
N THR A 140 -7.84 4.63 -0.39
CA THR A 140 -8.78 4.46 0.71
C THR A 140 -9.14 3.00 0.98
N VAL A 141 -9.75 2.72 2.12
CA VAL A 141 -10.34 1.43 2.46
C VAL A 141 -11.83 1.57 2.76
N THR A 142 -12.60 0.51 2.47
CA THR A 142 -14.00 0.42 2.87
C THR A 142 -14.15 -0.76 3.83
N PRO A 143 -14.33 -0.49 5.13
CA PRO A 143 -14.60 -1.54 6.10
C PRO A 143 -15.90 -2.27 5.79
N THR A 144 -15.92 -3.58 6.00
CA THR A 144 -17.10 -4.45 5.83
C THR A 144 -17.30 -5.27 7.10
N ASP A 145 -18.51 -5.83 7.29
CA ASP A 145 -18.85 -6.73 8.40
C ASP A 145 -18.85 -6.07 9.77
N PHE A 146 -19.65 -5.01 9.96
CA PHE A 146 -19.83 -4.38 11.25
C PHE A 146 -20.73 -5.18 12.23
N ASP A 147 -21.13 -6.41 11.90
CA ASP A 147 -22.07 -7.22 12.67
C ASP A 147 -21.61 -7.50 14.11
N GLU A 148 -20.28 -7.56 14.33
CA GLU A 148 -19.71 -7.74 15.68
C GLU A 148 -19.61 -6.43 16.46
N TRP A 149 -19.94 -5.28 15.86
CA TRP A 149 -19.78 -3.97 16.47
C TRP A 149 -21.11 -3.42 17.00
N PRO A 150 -21.09 -2.59 18.05
CA PRO A 150 -22.30 -1.91 18.52
C PRO A 150 -22.98 -1.11 17.40
N SER A 151 -24.30 -1.07 17.44
CA SER A 151 -25.12 -0.26 16.51
C SER A 151 -24.62 1.19 16.45
N GLY A 152 -24.60 1.78 15.25
CA GLY A 152 -24.11 3.13 15.01
C GLY A 152 -22.58 3.26 14.87
N THR A 153 -21.79 2.15 14.98
CA THR A 153 -20.32 2.22 14.79
C THR A 153 -19.98 2.47 13.32
N ALA A 154 -20.68 1.79 12.40
CA ALA A 154 -20.49 2.00 10.97
C ALA A 154 -20.80 3.45 10.56
N GLU A 155 -21.94 3.98 11.00
CA GLU A 155 -22.37 5.35 10.71
C GLU A 155 -21.35 6.37 11.22
N ARG A 156 -20.82 6.19 12.44
CA ARG A 156 -19.77 7.08 12.99
C ARG A 156 -18.47 6.99 12.21
N TYR A 157 -18.09 5.80 11.77
CA TYR A 157 -16.91 5.62 10.94
C TYR A 157 -17.06 6.39 9.62
N PHE A 158 -18.14 6.12 8.86
CA PHE A 158 -18.34 6.75 7.55
C PHE A 158 -18.59 8.26 7.63
N ALA A 159 -19.17 8.76 8.72
CA ALA A 159 -19.36 10.19 8.94
C ALA A 159 -18.03 10.94 9.19
N GLY A 160 -16.99 10.26 9.67
CA GLY A 160 -15.69 10.85 9.96
C GLY A 160 -14.57 10.49 8.98
N TYR A 161 -14.87 9.65 7.98
CA TYR A 161 -13.87 9.16 7.02
C TYR A 161 -13.95 9.95 5.71
N ASP A 162 -12.84 10.57 5.33
CA ASP A 162 -12.72 11.28 4.06
C ASP A 162 -12.36 10.28 2.94
N ASP A 163 -13.33 9.96 2.09
CA ASP A 163 -13.19 9.07 0.94
C ASP A 163 -13.08 9.80 -0.41
N THR A 164 -12.63 11.05 -0.38
CA THR A 164 -12.45 11.88 -1.57
C THR A 164 -11.01 11.89 -2.08
N PRO A 165 -10.76 12.16 -3.37
CA PRO A 165 -9.41 12.36 -3.88
C PRO A 165 -8.69 13.50 -3.13
N GLY A 166 -7.43 13.27 -2.76
CA GLY A 166 -6.66 14.20 -1.94
C GLY A 166 -6.76 13.96 -0.43
N HIS A 167 -7.47 12.90 0.01
CA HIS A 167 -7.51 12.48 1.41
C HIS A 167 -6.10 12.33 2.02
N ARG A 168 -6.02 12.17 3.35
CA ARG A 168 -4.74 11.99 4.06
C ARG A 168 -4.68 10.67 4.85
N HIS A 169 -5.61 9.76 4.59
CA HIS A 169 -5.58 8.43 5.18
C HIS A 169 -4.47 7.60 4.57
N VAL A 170 -3.74 6.86 5.41
CA VAL A 170 -2.71 5.90 4.99
C VAL A 170 -3.13 4.52 5.45
N HIS A 171 -3.17 3.58 4.51
CA HIS A 171 -3.53 2.19 4.77
C HIS A 171 -2.59 1.26 4.03
N GLY A 172 -1.85 0.43 4.76
CA GLY A 172 -1.02 -0.62 4.16
C GLY A 172 -1.81 -1.62 3.31
N ALA A 173 -3.13 -1.67 3.50
CA ALA A 173 -4.04 -2.46 2.68
C ALA A 173 -4.25 -1.89 1.26
N ASN A 174 -3.90 -0.62 1.00
CA ASN A 174 -4.09 0.04 -0.29
C ASN A 174 -2.95 1.03 -0.59
N LEU A 175 -1.75 0.49 -0.78
CA LEU A 175 -0.55 1.28 -0.99
C LEU A 175 0.25 0.75 -2.19
N GLY A 176 0.72 1.66 -3.04
CA GLY A 176 1.61 1.36 -4.15
C GLY A 176 2.76 2.34 -4.25
N ILE A 177 3.90 1.90 -4.79
CA ILE A 177 5.10 2.72 -4.88
C ILE A 177 6.03 2.19 -5.98
N ARG A 178 6.66 3.06 -6.71
CA ARG A 178 7.72 2.70 -7.67
C ARG A 178 8.89 2.05 -6.93
N ALA A 179 9.36 0.90 -7.41
CA ALA A 179 10.37 0.11 -6.69
C ALA A 179 11.70 0.86 -6.46
N SER A 180 12.10 1.73 -7.41
CA SER A 180 13.28 2.60 -7.23
C SER A 180 13.10 3.58 -6.07
N VAL A 181 11.93 4.19 -5.95
CA VAL A 181 11.58 5.12 -4.88
C VAL A 181 11.47 4.39 -3.54
N TYR A 182 10.81 3.22 -3.50
CA TYR A 182 10.76 2.36 -2.33
C TYR A 182 12.16 2.06 -1.77
N THR A 183 13.09 1.70 -2.66
CA THR A 183 14.46 1.40 -2.29
C THR A 183 15.20 2.64 -1.78
N ALA A 184 15.01 3.78 -2.44
CA ALA A 184 15.65 5.05 -2.08
C ALA A 184 15.26 5.56 -0.69
N VAL A 185 14.00 5.33 -0.26
CA VAL A 185 13.53 5.69 1.10
C VAL A 185 13.78 4.59 2.14
N GLY A 186 14.38 3.44 1.76
CA GLY A 186 14.74 2.35 2.67
C GLY A 186 13.64 1.33 2.92
N GLY A 187 12.51 1.42 2.22
CA GLY A 187 11.41 0.46 2.29
C GLY A 187 10.66 0.42 3.63
N PHE A 188 9.85 -0.60 3.85
CA PHE A 188 9.14 -0.79 5.10
C PHE A 188 10.11 -1.01 6.27
N ALA A 189 9.87 -0.30 7.38
CA ALA A 189 10.55 -0.54 8.64
C ALA A 189 9.82 -1.64 9.45
N PRO A 190 10.53 -2.47 10.24
CA PRO A 190 9.92 -3.50 11.09
C PRO A 190 9.35 -2.88 12.38
N LEU A 191 8.45 -1.92 12.23
CA LEU A 191 7.78 -1.26 13.36
C LEU A 191 6.67 -2.13 13.93
N PRO A 192 6.35 -2.03 15.22
CA PRO A 192 5.25 -2.78 15.83
C PRO A 192 3.88 -2.33 15.32
N ALA A 193 3.77 -1.07 14.86
CA ALA A 193 2.57 -0.46 14.28
C ALA A 193 2.97 0.71 13.37
N HIS A 194 2.04 1.16 12.50
CA HIS A 194 2.19 2.36 11.66
C HIS A 194 3.39 2.32 10.70
N GLU A 195 3.81 1.15 10.25
CA GLU A 195 4.90 0.97 9.28
C GLU A 195 4.56 1.56 7.91
N ASP A 196 3.26 1.63 7.57
CA ASP A 196 2.72 2.27 6.38
C ASP A 196 2.75 3.80 6.51
N VAL A 197 2.35 4.34 7.64
CA VAL A 197 2.42 5.77 7.94
C VAL A 197 3.88 6.24 7.95
N ASP A 198 4.79 5.49 8.59
CA ASP A 198 6.23 5.78 8.57
C ASP A 198 6.79 5.81 7.14
N LEU A 199 6.43 4.83 6.30
CA LEU A 199 6.87 4.79 4.90
C LEU A 199 6.38 6.02 4.12
N VAL A 200 5.08 6.35 4.22
CA VAL A 200 4.50 7.51 3.52
C VAL A 200 5.06 8.83 4.07
N SER A 201 5.32 8.94 5.38
CA SER A 201 5.98 10.12 5.96
C SER A 201 7.37 10.32 5.37
N ARG A 202 8.18 9.27 5.21
CA ARG A 202 9.50 9.36 4.58
C ARG A 202 9.45 9.74 3.10
N LEU A 203 8.35 9.42 2.41
CA LEU A 203 8.11 9.87 1.03
C LEU A 203 7.78 11.36 0.97
N THR A 204 6.98 11.87 1.91
CA THR A 204 6.55 13.28 1.96
C THR A 204 7.63 14.21 2.47
N ASP A 205 8.41 13.79 3.48
CA ASP A 205 9.38 14.67 4.14
C ASP A 205 10.64 14.93 3.30
N GLY A 206 10.89 14.13 2.28
CA GLY A 206 12.06 14.25 1.40
C GLY A 206 13.43 14.13 2.10
N SER A 207 13.44 14.16 3.44
CA SER A 207 14.65 14.28 4.27
C SER A 207 15.54 13.04 4.27
N ARG A 208 15.02 11.87 3.86
CA ARG A 208 15.75 10.61 3.79
C ARG A 208 15.76 10.03 2.37
N SER A 209 15.22 10.75 1.41
CA SER A 209 15.15 10.29 0.03
C SER A 209 16.46 10.50 -0.68
N ARG A 210 17.01 9.42 -1.28
CA ARG A 210 18.07 9.49 -2.28
C ARG A 210 17.49 9.70 -3.68
N CYS A 211 16.25 10.20 -3.77
CA CYS A 211 15.59 10.51 -5.02
C CYS A 211 16.11 11.83 -5.59
N ASP A 212 16.31 11.88 -6.90
CA ASP A 212 16.69 13.09 -7.63
C ASP A 212 15.45 14.00 -7.84
N GLY A 213 14.85 14.47 -6.75
CA GLY A 213 13.70 15.38 -6.80
C GLY A 213 12.56 15.01 -5.83
N PRO A 214 11.48 15.80 -5.83
CA PRO A 214 10.31 15.52 -4.98
C PRO A 214 9.61 14.23 -5.43
N VAL A 215 9.08 13.49 -4.45
CA VAL A 215 8.27 12.29 -4.67
C VAL A 215 6.82 12.72 -4.90
N GLU A 216 6.26 12.33 -6.04
CA GLU A 216 4.86 12.62 -6.39
C GLU A 216 3.94 11.52 -5.84
N ILE A 217 2.99 11.88 -4.98
CA ILE A 217 2.05 10.95 -4.35
C ILE A 217 0.64 11.20 -4.87
N CYS A 218 0.03 10.17 -5.48
CA CYS A 218 -1.38 10.17 -5.82
C CYS A 218 -2.22 9.70 -4.61
N TRP A 219 -3.04 10.59 -4.06
CA TRP A 219 -4.01 10.31 -3.02
C TRP A 219 -5.37 10.07 -3.68
N ASP A 220 -5.74 8.82 -3.88
CA ASP A 220 -6.88 8.42 -4.70
C ASP A 220 -7.94 7.66 -3.89
N ALA A 221 -9.20 7.97 -4.15
CA ALA A 221 -10.35 7.30 -3.57
C ALA A 221 -11.13 6.44 -4.60
N GLY A 222 -10.64 6.35 -5.84
CA GLY A 222 -11.35 5.68 -6.94
C GLY A 222 -11.28 4.15 -6.91
N ALA A 223 -10.38 3.56 -6.12
CA ALA A 223 -10.23 2.11 -5.99
C ALA A 223 -10.15 1.68 -4.50
N PRO A 224 -11.23 1.88 -3.71
CA PRO A 224 -11.23 1.55 -2.31
C PRO A 224 -11.11 0.04 -2.09
N VAL A 225 -10.25 -0.37 -1.15
CA VAL A 225 -10.05 -1.78 -0.79
C VAL A 225 -11.02 -2.14 0.34
N ARG A 226 -11.80 -3.20 0.13
CA ARG A 226 -12.69 -3.73 1.17
C ARG A 226 -11.87 -4.46 2.21
N THR A 227 -12.02 -4.11 3.50
CA THR A 227 -11.24 -4.71 4.59
C THR A 227 -12.14 -5.19 5.73
N SER A 228 -11.64 -6.16 6.50
CA SER A 228 -12.37 -6.74 7.63
C SER A 228 -12.40 -5.79 8.83
N THR A 229 -13.54 -5.75 9.52
CA THR A 229 -13.73 -5.02 10.78
C THR A 229 -13.64 -5.93 12.02
N ARG A 230 -12.95 -7.06 11.93
CA ARG A 230 -12.83 -7.98 13.07
C ARG A 230 -12.40 -7.27 14.35
N ARG A 231 -12.97 -7.69 15.48
CA ARG A 231 -12.73 -7.07 16.80
C ARG A 231 -11.39 -7.43 17.43
N THR A 232 -10.68 -8.40 16.88
CA THR A 232 -9.37 -8.84 17.36
C THR A 232 -8.31 -8.56 16.30
N GLY A 233 -7.53 -7.53 16.51
CA GLY A 233 -6.36 -7.20 15.69
C GLY A 233 -5.06 -7.58 16.39
N ARG A 234 -4.02 -7.88 15.64
CA ARG A 234 -2.69 -8.24 16.15
C ARG A 234 -1.87 -7.03 16.56
N VAL A 235 -2.15 -5.89 15.94
CA VAL A 235 -1.46 -4.63 16.20
C VAL A 235 -2.24 -3.87 17.26
N ALA A 236 -1.62 -3.51 18.38
CA ALA A 236 -2.27 -2.85 19.51
C ALA A 236 -2.95 -1.51 19.11
N GLU A 237 -2.40 -0.81 18.12
CA GLU A 237 -2.91 0.47 17.58
C GLU A 237 -3.42 0.31 16.14
N GLY A 238 -3.92 -0.86 15.77
CA GLY A 238 -4.44 -1.15 14.44
C GLY A 238 -5.85 -0.62 14.19
N PHE A 239 -6.38 -0.89 13.01
CA PHE A 239 -7.69 -0.46 12.54
C PHE A 239 -8.83 -0.80 13.53
N TRP A 240 -8.78 -1.99 14.16
CA TRP A 240 -9.75 -2.40 15.18
C TRP A 240 -9.79 -1.48 16.41
N THR A 241 -8.64 -0.89 16.79
CA THR A 241 -8.57 0.06 17.91
C THR A 241 -9.33 1.34 17.59
N HIS A 242 -9.18 1.86 16.36
CA HIS A 242 -9.95 2.99 15.89
C HIS A 242 -11.46 2.73 15.92
N LEU A 243 -11.91 1.56 15.46
CA LEU A 243 -13.32 1.18 15.53
C LEU A 243 -13.82 1.02 16.98
N ARG A 244 -12.99 0.48 17.87
CA ARG A 244 -13.31 0.38 19.29
C ARG A 244 -13.55 1.76 19.92
N ASP A 245 -12.68 2.71 19.62
CA ASP A 245 -12.81 4.07 20.17
C ASP A 245 -14.06 4.77 19.64
N LEU A 246 -14.40 4.56 18.36
CA LEU A 246 -15.66 5.03 17.77
C LEU A 246 -16.89 4.35 18.36
N SER A 247 -16.78 3.10 18.82
CA SER A 247 -17.91 2.38 19.43
C SER A 247 -18.31 2.88 20.81
N GLY A 248 -17.54 3.82 21.41
CA GLY A 248 -17.79 4.35 22.76
C GLY A 248 -17.29 3.44 23.88
N ASN A 249 -16.61 2.35 23.59
CA ASN A 249 -16.05 1.39 24.55
C ASN A 249 -14.61 1.81 24.96
N ARG A 250 -14.43 3.02 25.47
CA ARG A 250 -13.17 3.39 26.15
C ARG A 250 -13.11 2.63 27.47
N ARG A 251 -12.22 1.66 27.59
CA ARG A 251 -11.77 1.12 28.87
C ARG A 251 -10.38 1.66 29.18
#